data_ea02e9cd500da7c67627d40944c420c2
#
_entry.id   ea02e9cd500da7c67627d40944c420c2
#
_cell.length_a   1.000
_cell.length_b   1.000
_cell.length_c   1.000
_cell.angle_alpha   90.00
_cell.angle_beta   90.00
_cell.angle_gamma   90.00
#
_symmetry.space_group_name_H-M   'P 1'
#
loop_
_entity.id
_entity.type
_entity.pdbx_description
1 polymer ?
#
loop_
_entity_poly.entity_id
_entity_poly.type
_entity_poly.pdbx_seq_one_letter_code
_entity_poly.pdbx_strand_id
1 'polypeptide(L)'
;MRVGLQIALTNNIQQEPLGEYLIRVAEQADRAGFATLVVPDHFSLRPESTAFLQRDGHNPTADFFEAWSVLAFIAARTKRIKLSTLVSGITMRYPAVLVKTADTLDALSNGRAYLGVGASPNFGADEHQRMGLPFPSAGERVARLEEVLQMALQLWSGEDKPFEGTYYQLASTIGTPLFVQRPHPPILIAGHGNKMLRLMAKYADAISIGFGRGLDDLRTKLEIVRGHCQALNRPYEQIQKTTLYMAPIAHEGHLDPAALDYIRALAELGIDEVMVRFPADPASFDLLATELIPTVENIPVAGR
;
A
#
# COMPACT_ATOMS: atom_id res chain seq x y z
N MET A 1 -3.13 11.75 -14.12
CA MET A 1 -3.29 10.90 -12.88
C MET A 1 -3.02 9.45 -13.24
N ARG A 2 -2.64 8.57 -12.30
CA ARG A 2 -2.40 7.14 -12.58
C ARG A 2 -3.44 6.27 -11.91
N VAL A 3 -3.57 5.01 -12.39
CA VAL A 3 -4.43 3.99 -11.78
C VAL A 3 -3.56 2.85 -11.27
N GLY A 4 -3.71 2.52 -10.00
CA GLY A 4 -3.18 1.31 -9.38
C GLY A 4 -4.28 0.27 -9.16
N LEU A 5 -3.89 -0.96 -8.88
CA LEU A 5 -4.79 -2.08 -8.67
C LEU A 5 -4.57 -2.72 -7.29
N GLN A 6 -5.63 -2.89 -6.50
CA GLN A 6 -5.59 -3.71 -5.30
C GLN A 6 -6.21 -5.08 -5.55
N ILE A 7 -5.47 -6.14 -5.26
CA ILE A 7 -5.98 -7.52 -5.30
C ILE A 7 -6.21 -7.99 -3.87
N ALA A 8 -7.43 -8.42 -3.55
CA ALA A 8 -7.73 -9.08 -2.29
C ALA A 8 -7.36 -10.58 -2.40
N LEU A 9 -6.42 -11.01 -1.59
CA LEU A 9 -5.87 -12.37 -1.63
C LEU A 9 -6.56 -13.24 -0.58
N THR A 10 -7.79 -13.63 -0.85
CA THR A 10 -8.56 -14.48 0.07
C THR A 10 -8.78 -15.86 -0.51
N ASN A 11 -9.02 -16.84 0.37
CA ASN A 11 -9.36 -18.23 0.00
C ASN A 11 -10.68 -18.38 -0.77
N ASN A 12 -11.42 -17.29 -1.00
CA ASN A 12 -12.67 -17.28 -1.76
C ASN A 12 -12.48 -17.18 -3.29
N ILE A 13 -11.24 -17.18 -3.77
CA ILE A 13 -10.91 -17.23 -5.20
C ILE A 13 -11.02 -18.70 -5.65
N GLN A 14 -12.23 -19.16 -6.04
CA GLN A 14 -12.54 -20.58 -6.12
C GLN A 14 -12.76 -21.15 -7.53
N GLN A 15 -12.63 -20.37 -8.59
CA GLN A 15 -12.90 -20.87 -9.95
C GLN A 15 -11.68 -21.47 -10.64
N GLU A 16 -10.49 -21.20 -10.15
CA GLU A 16 -9.21 -21.68 -10.72
C GLU A 16 -8.14 -21.82 -9.61
N PRO A 17 -7.06 -22.59 -9.82
CA PRO A 17 -5.95 -22.66 -8.87
C PRO A 17 -5.33 -21.26 -8.61
N LEU A 18 -5.04 -20.96 -7.35
CA LEU A 18 -4.55 -19.64 -6.94
C LEU A 18 -3.37 -19.15 -7.80
N GLY A 19 -2.39 -20.01 -8.08
CA GLY A 19 -1.22 -19.61 -8.86
C GLY A 19 -1.59 -19.19 -10.29
N GLU A 20 -2.51 -19.88 -10.95
CA GLU A 20 -2.99 -19.54 -12.28
C GLU A 20 -3.76 -18.22 -12.27
N TYR A 21 -4.65 -18.04 -11.30
CA TYR A 21 -5.36 -16.78 -11.07
C TYR A 21 -4.40 -15.61 -10.92
N LEU A 22 -3.41 -15.72 -10.03
CA LEU A 22 -2.44 -14.65 -9.76
C LEU A 22 -1.61 -14.32 -11.00
N ILE A 23 -1.14 -15.32 -11.74
CA ILE A 23 -0.38 -15.11 -12.99
C ILE A 23 -1.26 -14.35 -13.99
N ARG A 24 -2.46 -14.85 -14.23
CA ARG A 24 -3.39 -14.25 -15.20
C ARG A 24 -3.66 -12.78 -14.86
N VAL A 25 -4.07 -12.51 -13.63
CA VAL A 25 -4.42 -11.15 -13.17
C VAL A 25 -3.21 -10.22 -13.23
N ALA A 26 -2.05 -10.67 -12.73
CA ALA A 26 -0.84 -9.85 -12.69
C ALA A 26 -0.31 -9.52 -14.09
N GLU A 27 -0.28 -10.50 -15.01
CA GLU A 27 0.15 -10.28 -16.39
C GLU A 27 -0.82 -9.38 -17.16
N GLN A 28 -2.14 -9.52 -16.92
CA GLN A 28 -3.13 -8.64 -17.51
C GLN A 28 -2.96 -7.20 -17.00
N ALA A 29 -2.80 -7.02 -15.68
CA ALA A 29 -2.58 -5.70 -15.09
C ALA A 29 -1.29 -5.03 -15.59
N ASP A 30 -0.20 -5.79 -15.71
CA ASP A 30 1.08 -5.30 -16.25
C ASP A 30 0.95 -4.87 -17.72
N ARG A 31 0.23 -5.67 -18.54
CA ARG A 31 -0.03 -5.32 -19.95
C ARG A 31 -0.98 -4.14 -20.11
N ALA A 32 -2.00 -4.04 -19.27
CA ALA A 32 -2.97 -2.95 -19.31
C ALA A 32 -2.39 -1.59 -18.92
N GLY A 33 -1.25 -1.56 -18.23
CA GLY A 33 -0.59 -0.32 -17.84
C GLY A 33 -0.96 0.20 -16.44
N PHE A 34 -1.52 -0.66 -15.57
CA PHE A 34 -1.66 -0.27 -14.17
C PHE A 34 -0.31 0.13 -13.58
N ALA A 35 -0.28 1.26 -12.87
CA ALA A 35 0.96 1.80 -12.34
C ALA A 35 1.53 0.97 -11.18
N THR A 36 0.66 0.55 -10.26
CA THR A 36 1.02 -0.20 -9.06
C THR A 36 0.03 -1.33 -8.82
N LEU A 37 0.51 -2.49 -8.40
CA LEU A 37 -0.29 -3.58 -7.87
C LEU A 37 -0.01 -3.67 -6.37
N VAL A 38 -1.08 -3.58 -5.58
CA VAL A 38 -0.99 -3.67 -4.13
C VAL A 38 -1.82 -4.82 -3.57
N VAL A 39 -1.33 -5.41 -2.49
CA VAL A 39 -2.03 -6.45 -1.75
C VAL A 39 -2.19 -6.06 -0.28
N PRO A 40 -3.33 -6.35 0.36
CA PRO A 40 -3.47 -6.19 1.79
C PRO A 40 -2.57 -7.20 2.50
N ASP A 41 -1.95 -6.79 3.61
CA ASP A 41 -1.12 -7.69 4.41
C ASP A 41 -1.85 -8.02 5.72
N HIS A 42 -2.74 -8.99 5.61
CA HIS A 42 -3.48 -9.62 6.71
C HIS A 42 -3.29 -11.13 6.63
N PHE A 43 -3.41 -11.82 7.74
CA PHE A 43 -3.42 -13.29 7.78
C PHE A 43 -4.84 -13.84 7.87
N SER A 44 -5.71 -13.20 8.67
CA SER A 44 -7.09 -13.61 8.81
C SER A 44 -7.93 -12.51 9.44
N LEU A 45 -8.98 -12.09 8.78
CA LEU A 45 -9.96 -11.13 9.29
C LEU A 45 -11.29 -11.81 9.57
N ARG A 46 -11.98 -11.37 10.62
CA ARG A 46 -13.33 -11.84 10.99
C ARG A 46 -14.40 -10.80 10.70
N PRO A 47 -15.68 -11.22 10.56
CA PRO A 47 -16.79 -10.33 10.25
C PRO A 47 -16.88 -9.13 11.20
N GLU A 48 -16.67 -9.37 12.49
CA GLU A 48 -16.79 -8.37 13.54
C GLU A 48 -15.74 -7.26 13.37
N SER A 49 -14.56 -7.63 12.87
CA SER A 49 -13.44 -6.69 12.62
C SER A 49 -13.60 -5.92 11.32
N THR A 50 -14.45 -6.41 10.42
CA THR A 50 -14.49 -5.96 9.01
C THR A 50 -15.89 -5.54 8.55
N ALA A 51 -16.79 -5.27 9.48
CA ALA A 51 -18.16 -4.81 9.14
C ALA A 51 -18.19 -3.61 8.18
N PHE A 52 -17.13 -2.78 8.19
CA PHE A 52 -16.96 -1.67 7.26
C PHE A 52 -16.55 -2.10 5.84
N LEU A 53 -16.05 -3.33 5.67
CA LEU A 53 -15.71 -3.92 4.36
C LEU A 53 -16.89 -4.67 3.74
N GLN A 54 -17.96 -4.95 4.50
CA GLN A 54 -19.12 -5.72 4.05
C GLN A 54 -19.96 -5.00 2.99
N ARG A 55 -19.81 -3.70 2.84
CA ARG A 55 -20.59 -2.89 1.90
C ARG A 55 -20.44 -3.29 0.44
N ASP A 56 -19.39 -4.05 0.11
CA ASP A 56 -19.00 -4.35 -1.27
C ASP A 56 -19.09 -5.85 -1.61
N GLY A 57 -19.90 -6.63 -0.87
CA GLY A 57 -20.08 -8.07 -1.14
C GLY A 57 -18.87 -8.96 -0.82
N HIS A 58 -17.84 -8.44 -0.17
CA HIS A 58 -16.72 -9.24 0.27
C HIS A 58 -17.07 -10.05 1.51
N ASN A 59 -16.75 -11.35 1.47
CA ASN A 59 -16.91 -12.19 2.65
C ASN A 59 -15.89 -11.73 3.72
N PRO A 60 -16.36 -11.24 4.88
CA PRO A 60 -15.47 -10.73 5.91
C PRO A 60 -14.72 -11.82 6.69
N THR A 61 -15.10 -13.09 6.55
CA THR A 61 -14.32 -14.24 7.02
C THR A 61 -13.39 -14.69 5.90
N ALA A 62 -12.25 -14.07 5.77
CA ALA A 62 -11.29 -14.52 4.79
C ALA A 62 -9.95 -14.76 5.47
N ASP A 63 -9.39 -15.93 5.23
CA ASP A 63 -7.98 -16.18 5.43
C ASP A 63 -7.25 -15.63 4.21
N PHE A 64 -6.19 -14.86 4.48
CA PHE A 64 -5.39 -14.25 3.44
C PHE A 64 -4.11 -15.04 3.22
N PHE A 65 -3.67 -15.08 1.98
CA PHE A 65 -2.34 -15.56 1.67
C PHE A 65 -1.28 -14.54 2.09
N GLU A 66 -0.11 -15.01 2.48
CA GLU A 66 0.98 -14.15 2.93
C GLU A 66 1.42 -13.21 1.81
N ALA A 67 1.33 -11.90 2.07
CA ALA A 67 1.38 -10.87 1.04
C ALA A 67 2.72 -10.80 0.30
N TRP A 68 3.83 -10.92 1.00
CA TRP A 68 5.16 -10.80 0.39
C TRP A 68 5.53 -12.01 -0.45
N SER A 69 5.08 -13.20 -0.07
CA SER A 69 5.22 -14.43 -0.87
C SER A 69 4.46 -14.29 -2.19
N VAL A 70 3.24 -13.77 -2.13
CA VAL A 70 2.44 -13.52 -3.34
C VAL A 70 3.07 -12.43 -4.20
N LEU A 71 3.55 -11.34 -3.64
CA LEU A 71 4.23 -10.29 -4.41
C LEU A 71 5.49 -10.81 -5.10
N ALA A 72 6.27 -11.68 -4.45
CA ALA A 72 7.44 -12.31 -5.07
C ALA A 72 7.04 -13.23 -6.24
N PHE A 73 5.95 -13.98 -6.09
CA PHE A 73 5.41 -14.81 -7.16
C PHE A 73 4.94 -13.98 -8.36
N ILE A 74 4.22 -12.87 -8.11
CA ILE A 74 3.78 -11.91 -9.13
C ILE A 74 4.98 -11.23 -9.81
N ALA A 75 6.01 -10.87 -9.05
CA ALA A 75 7.20 -10.21 -9.58
C ALA A 75 7.88 -11.00 -10.69
N ALA A 76 7.89 -12.33 -10.57
CA ALA A 76 8.47 -13.23 -11.57
C ALA A 76 7.71 -13.23 -12.91
N ARG A 77 6.46 -12.79 -12.92
CA ARG A 77 5.56 -12.83 -14.10
C ARG A 77 5.27 -11.46 -14.70
N THR A 78 5.73 -10.39 -14.06
CA THR A 78 5.48 -8.99 -14.47
C THR A 78 6.79 -8.27 -14.77
N LYS A 79 6.74 -7.15 -15.50
CA LYS A 79 7.94 -6.42 -15.94
C LYS A 79 7.93 -4.92 -15.64
N ARG A 80 6.77 -4.29 -15.50
CA ARG A 80 6.60 -2.84 -15.40
C ARG A 80 5.88 -2.39 -14.14
N ILE A 81 4.82 -3.11 -13.77
CA ILE A 81 3.95 -2.74 -12.64
C ILE A 81 4.75 -2.71 -11.34
N LYS A 82 4.58 -1.64 -10.57
CA LYS A 82 5.15 -1.51 -9.23
C LYS A 82 4.42 -2.44 -8.26
N LEU A 83 5.11 -2.89 -7.22
CA LEU A 83 4.61 -3.90 -6.29
C LEU A 83 4.73 -3.39 -4.85
N SER A 84 3.64 -3.48 -4.10
CA SER A 84 3.63 -3.07 -2.69
C SER A 84 2.61 -3.85 -1.88
N THR A 85 2.84 -3.95 -0.59
CA THR A 85 1.72 -4.14 0.33
C THR A 85 0.99 -2.81 0.54
N LEU A 86 -0.31 -2.85 0.79
CA LEU A 86 -1.08 -1.68 1.22
C LEU A 86 -1.91 -2.04 2.46
N VAL A 87 -1.30 -2.04 3.63
CA VAL A 87 0.13 -1.95 3.95
C VAL A 87 0.48 -3.00 5.00
N SER A 88 1.77 -3.34 5.10
CA SER A 88 2.24 -4.23 6.18
C SER A 88 2.12 -3.52 7.53
N GLY A 89 1.40 -4.15 8.47
CA GLY A 89 1.42 -3.74 9.86
C GLY A 89 2.79 -4.06 10.49
N ILE A 90 3.46 -3.05 11.06
CA ILE A 90 4.83 -3.24 11.61
C ILE A 90 4.88 -4.20 12.80
N THR A 91 3.75 -4.57 13.35
CA THR A 91 3.64 -5.55 14.44
C THR A 91 3.48 -7.00 13.96
N MET A 92 3.33 -7.21 12.64
CA MET A 92 3.12 -8.53 12.05
C MET A 92 4.41 -9.32 11.81
N ARG A 93 5.55 -8.64 11.68
CA ARG A 93 6.86 -9.24 11.44
C ARG A 93 7.94 -8.51 12.23
N TYR A 94 9.06 -9.18 12.46
CA TYR A 94 10.23 -8.50 13.01
C TYR A 94 10.74 -7.46 12.00
N PRO A 95 10.97 -6.19 12.38
CA PRO A 95 11.22 -5.09 11.45
C PRO A 95 12.39 -5.30 10.49
N ALA A 96 13.53 -5.77 10.98
CA ALA A 96 14.69 -5.99 10.11
C ALA A 96 14.42 -7.07 9.05
N VAL A 97 13.59 -8.09 9.39
CA VAL A 97 13.16 -9.11 8.42
C VAL A 97 12.21 -8.50 7.40
N LEU A 98 11.28 -7.64 7.81
CA LEU A 98 10.37 -6.94 6.91
C LEU A 98 11.14 -6.09 5.88
N VAL A 99 12.12 -5.29 6.35
CA VAL A 99 12.99 -4.49 5.46
C VAL A 99 13.75 -5.40 4.49
N LYS A 100 14.35 -6.49 5.00
CA LYS A 100 15.06 -7.46 4.16
C LYS A 100 14.16 -8.13 3.12
N THR A 101 12.90 -8.38 3.45
CA THR A 101 11.92 -8.92 2.50
C THR A 101 11.64 -7.92 1.37
N ALA A 102 11.48 -6.63 1.70
CA ALA A 102 11.29 -5.58 0.70
C ALA A 102 12.52 -5.44 -0.23
N ASP A 103 13.74 -5.49 0.33
CA ASP A 103 14.98 -5.48 -0.45
C ASP A 103 15.05 -6.65 -1.43
N THR A 104 14.67 -7.83 -0.94
CA THR A 104 14.67 -9.05 -1.77
C THR A 104 13.65 -8.94 -2.89
N LEU A 105 12.45 -8.45 -2.59
CA LEU A 105 11.43 -8.21 -3.63
C LEU A 105 11.92 -7.17 -4.65
N ASP A 106 12.59 -6.12 -4.20
CA ASP A 106 13.15 -5.10 -5.09
C ASP A 106 14.19 -5.70 -6.05
N ALA A 107 15.12 -6.50 -5.54
CA ALA A 107 16.10 -7.20 -6.35
C ALA A 107 15.45 -8.17 -7.35
N LEU A 108 14.52 -9.02 -6.90
CA LEU A 108 13.83 -10.00 -7.72
C LEU A 108 12.94 -9.36 -8.80
N SER A 109 12.36 -8.21 -8.49
CA SER A 109 11.49 -7.47 -9.41
C SER A 109 12.26 -6.51 -10.33
N ASN A 110 13.58 -6.39 -10.20
CA ASN A 110 14.41 -5.43 -10.90
C ASN A 110 13.97 -3.97 -10.67
N GLY A 111 13.85 -3.59 -9.39
CA GLY A 111 13.60 -2.21 -8.98
C GLY A 111 12.13 -1.78 -9.06
N ARG A 112 11.19 -2.66 -8.69
CA ARG A 112 9.75 -2.34 -8.73
C ARG A 112 9.05 -2.40 -7.37
N ALA A 113 9.76 -2.77 -6.30
CA ALA A 113 9.15 -2.89 -4.97
C ALA A 113 9.03 -1.53 -4.26
N TYR A 114 8.00 -1.43 -3.42
CA TYR A 114 7.88 -0.41 -2.39
C TYR A 114 7.89 -1.09 -1.01
N LEU A 115 8.44 -0.43 -0.01
CA LEU A 115 8.22 -0.79 1.39
C LEU A 115 6.91 -0.14 1.85
N GLY A 116 5.78 -0.85 1.72
CA GLY A 116 4.48 -0.38 2.17
C GLY A 116 4.25 -0.70 3.65
N VAL A 117 4.16 0.31 4.52
CA VAL A 117 4.07 0.12 5.98
C VAL A 117 3.03 0.99 6.65
N GLY A 118 2.49 0.51 7.77
CA GLY A 118 1.58 1.22 8.64
C GLY A 118 1.65 0.74 10.08
N ALA A 119 1.00 1.47 10.99
CA ALA A 119 1.06 1.20 12.43
C ALA A 119 0.10 0.10 12.90
N SER A 120 -0.41 -0.76 12.03
CA SER A 120 -1.47 -1.74 12.28
C SER A 120 -2.79 -1.12 12.77
N PRO A 121 -3.91 -1.36 12.11
CA PRO A 121 -5.20 -0.79 12.50
C PRO A 121 -5.75 -1.44 13.77
N ASN A 122 -6.62 -0.73 14.51
CA ASN A 122 -7.19 -1.25 15.76
C ASN A 122 -8.02 -2.53 15.56
N PHE A 123 -8.64 -2.70 14.42
CA PHE A 123 -9.38 -3.92 14.09
C PHE A 123 -8.48 -5.15 13.90
N GLY A 124 -7.17 -4.99 13.79
CA GLY A 124 -6.19 -6.08 13.71
C GLY A 124 -5.88 -6.77 15.04
N ALA A 125 -6.46 -6.32 16.16
CA ALA A 125 -6.16 -6.89 17.49
C ALA A 125 -6.49 -8.40 17.58
N ASP A 126 -7.65 -8.83 17.09
CA ASP A 126 -8.06 -10.24 17.08
C ASP A 126 -7.13 -11.10 16.21
N GLU A 127 -6.75 -10.60 15.05
CA GLU A 127 -5.79 -11.26 14.16
C GLU A 127 -4.44 -11.48 14.84
N HIS A 128 -3.90 -10.45 15.51
CA HIS A 128 -2.64 -10.55 16.26
C HIS A 128 -2.74 -11.58 17.36
N GLN A 129 -3.83 -11.55 18.14
CA GLN A 129 -4.04 -12.52 19.22
C GLN A 129 -4.05 -13.97 18.70
N ARG A 130 -4.74 -14.23 17.60
CA ARG A 130 -4.80 -15.57 16.99
C ARG A 130 -3.48 -16.04 16.42
N MET A 131 -2.65 -15.11 15.95
CA MET A 131 -1.32 -15.39 15.43
C MET A 131 -0.23 -15.40 16.52
N GLY A 132 -0.59 -15.18 17.79
CA GLY A 132 0.37 -15.10 18.90
C GLY A 132 1.29 -13.88 18.82
N LEU A 133 0.86 -12.82 18.12
CA LEU A 133 1.65 -11.61 17.91
C LEU A 133 1.28 -10.54 18.97
N PRO A 134 2.24 -9.72 19.41
CA PRO A 134 1.95 -8.61 20.31
C PRO A 134 1.13 -7.54 19.62
N PHE A 135 0.16 -6.97 20.35
CA PHE A 135 -0.64 -5.83 19.87
C PHE A 135 -0.62 -4.69 20.90
N PRO A 136 0.43 -3.86 20.89
CA PRO A 136 0.56 -2.77 21.84
C PRO A 136 -0.42 -1.63 21.56
N SER A 137 -0.44 -0.62 22.43
CA SER A 137 -1.31 0.55 22.28
C SER A 137 -1.10 1.27 20.95
N ALA A 138 -2.12 1.97 20.45
CA ALA A 138 -2.00 2.69 19.18
C ALA A 138 -0.85 3.71 19.18
N GLY A 139 -0.62 4.38 20.31
CA GLY A 139 0.49 5.33 20.46
C GLY A 139 1.85 4.64 20.34
N GLU A 140 2.01 3.47 20.96
CA GLU A 140 3.23 2.69 20.89
C GLU A 140 3.45 2.11 19.49
N ARG A 141 2.40 1.62 18.83
CA ARG A 141 2.52 1.15 17.43
C ARG A 141 3.04 2.24 16.49
N VAL A 142 2.59 3.47 16.65
CA VAL A 142 3.11 4.60 15.86
C VAL A 142 4.56 4.91 16.21
N ALA A 143 4.95 4.87 17.49
CA ALA A 143 6.35 5.05 17.89
C ALA A 143 7.25 3.93 17.37
N ARG A 144 6.79 2.68 17.41
CA ARG A 144 7.47 1.54 16.80
C ARG A 144 7.62 1.69 15.28
N LEU A 145 6.59 2.21 14.59
CA LEU A 145 6.70 2.51 13.16
C LEU A 145 7.81 3.53 12.88
N GLU A 146 7.94 4.58 13.69
CA GLU A 146 9.03 5.54 13.49
C GLU A 146 10.41 4.88 13.63
N GLU A 147 10.60 3.98 14.60
CA GLU A 147 11.86 3.22 14.72
C GLU A 147 12.10 2.26 13.54
N VAL A 148 11.03 1.63 13.02
CA VAL A 148 11.13 0.78 11.82
C VAL A 148 11.61 1.59 10.60
N LEU A 149 11.10 2.81 10.43
CA LEU A 149 11.51 3.70 9.35
C LEU A 149 12.97 4.14 9.50
N GLN A 150 13.40 4.48 10.73
CA GLN A 150 14.80 4.82 11.03
C GLN A 150 15.71 3.61 10.79
N MET A 151 15.31 2.42 11.24
CA MET A 151 16.03 1.17 11.02
C MET A 151 16.18 0.86 9.53
N ALA A 152 15.10 1.02 8.74
CA ALA A 152 15.14 0.81 7.30
C ALA A 152 16.17 1.74 6.62
N LEU A 153 16.12 3.03 6.93
CA LEU A 153 17.08 4.00 6.39
C LEU A 153 18.53 3.69 6.80
N GLN A 154 18.74 3.24 8.04
CA GLN A 154 20.08 2.83 8.49
C GLN A 154 20.57 1.54 7.81
N LEU A 155 19.72 0.53 7.66
CA LEU A 155 20.01 -0.70 6.91
C LEU A 155 20.38 -0.37 5.44
N TRP A 156 19.71 0.62 4.86
CA TRP A 156 19.92 1.04 3.47
C TRP A 156 21.10 1.99 3.26
N SER A 157 21.59 2.61 4.32
CA SER A 157 22.79 3.47 4.23
C SER A 157 24.07 2.68 3.90
N GLY A 158 24.08 1.36 4.16
CA GLY A 158 25.25 0.51 4.03
C GLY A 158 26.27 0.66 5.17
N GLU A 159 25.93 1.42 6.20
CA GLU A 159 26.78 1.56 7.39
C GLU A 159 26.63 0.32 8.28
N ASP A 160 27.76 -0.27 8.64
CA ASP A 160 27.82 -1.38 9.61
C ASP A 160 27.95 -0.80 11.01
N LYS A 161 26.81 -0.58 11.67
CA LYS A 161 26.73 -0.07 13.03
C LYS A 161 25.52 -0.61 13.77
N PRO A 162 25.51 -0.62 15.13
CA PRO A 162 24.33 -0.97 15.90
C PRO A 162 23.16 -0.03 15.60
N PHE A 163 21.94 -0.55 15.69
CA PHE A 163 20.71 0.24 15.81
C PHE A 163 20.21 0.17 17.25
N GLU A 164 20.11 1.29 17.92
CA GLU A 164 19.72 1.39 19.33
C GLU A 164 18.42 2.17 19.47
N GLY A 165 17.28 1.52 19.25
CA GLY A 165 15.95 2.07 19.48
C GLY A 165 15.42 1.76 20.87
N THR A 166 14.29 2.35 21.21
CA THR A 166 13.55 2.06 22.45
C THR A 166 12.88 0.70 22.39
N TYR A 167 12.38 0.33 21.22
CA TYR A 167 11.62 -0.92 21.01
C TYR A 167 12.41 -1.98 20.25
N TYR A 168 13.37 -1.58 19.44
CA TYR A 168 14.14 -2.48 18.61
C TYR A 168 15.63 -2.20 18.68
N GLN A 169 16.41 -3.27 18.72
CA GLN A 169 17.87 -3.18 18.76
C GLN A 169 18.46 -4.18 17.78
N LEU A 170 19.47 -3.75 17.03
CA LEU A 170 20.30 -4.61 16.20
C LEU A 170 21.74 -4.46 16.63
N ALA A 171 22.43 -5.59 16.80
CA ALA A 171 23.85 -5.57 17.13
C ALA A 171 24.69 -4.92 16.02
N SER A 172 24.24 -5.04 14.78
CA SER A 172 24.83 -4.42 13.60
C SER A 172 23.76 -4.34 12.51
N THR A 173 23.79 -3.29 11.71
CA THR A 173 23.04 -3.23 10.47
C THR A 173 23.79 -4.00 9.39
N ILE A 174 23.40 -5.27 9.22
CA ILE A 174 24.10 -6.19 8.32
C ILE A 174 24.06 -5.65 6.88
N GLY A 175 25.18 -5.25 6.42
CA GLY A 175 25.54 -5.54 5.10
C GLY A 175 25.36 -4.53 4.00
N THR A 176 25.74 -5.03 2.87
CA THR A 176 25.57 -4.36 1.58
C THR A 176 24.09 -4.38 1.21
N PRO A 177 23.48 -3.21 0.93
CA PRO A 177 22.14 -3.17 0.39
C PRO A 177 22.03 -3.95 -0.92
N LEU A 178 21.08 -4.88 -1.00
CA LEU A 178 20.90 -5.75 -2.17
C LEU A 178 19.84 -5.20 -3.15
N PHE A 179 19.18 -4.12 -2.82
CA PHE A 179 18.14 -3.51 -3.65
C PHE A 179 18.71 -2.80 -4.89
N VAL A 180 17.86 -2.65 -5.91
CA VAL A 180 18.19 -2.06 -7.21
C VAL A 180 17.92 -0.55 -7.23
N GLN A 181 16.82 -0.12 -6.66
CA GLN A 181 16.39 1.29 -6.66
C GLN A 181 17.34 2.16 -5.85
N ARG A 182 17.54 3.41 -6.26
CA ARG A 182 18.40 4.37 -5.57
C ARG A 182 17.60 5.62 -5.20
N PRO A 183 17.81 6.22 -4.02
CA PRO A 183 18.76 5.80 -2.97
C PRO A 183 18.35 4.54 -2.20
N HIS A 184 17.05 4.15 -2.24
CA HIS A 184 16.47 2.96 -1.62
C HIS A 184 15.12 2.64 -2.26
N PRO A 185 14.52 1.46 -2.02
CA PRO A 185 13.14 1.19 -2.38
C PRO A 185 12.20 2.25 -1.78
N PRO A 186 11.25 2.82 -2.54
CA PRO A 186 10.40 3.87 -2.01
C PRO A 186 9.58 3.38 -0.80
N ILE A 187 9.46 4.25 0.20
CA ILE A 187 8.67 4.01 1.41
C ILE A 187 7.24 4.52 1.18
N LEU A 188 6.27 3.62 1.16
CA LEU A 188 4.85 3.94 1.17
C LEU A 188 4.31 3.86 2.61
N ILE A 189 3.81 4.97 3.14
CA ILE A 189 3.18 5.00 4.46
C ILE A 189 1.68 5.20 4.32
N ALA A 190 0.88 4.32 4.92
CA ALA A 190 -0.56 4.51 5.00
C ALA A 190 -1.06 4.65 6.43
N GLY A 191 -2.13 5.41 6.58
CA GLY A 191 -2.79 5.62 7.86
C GLY A 191 -3.49 6.97 7.95
N HIS A 192 -3.98 7.25 9.15
CA HIS A 192 -4.70 8.48 9.48
C HIS A 192 -4.44 8.83 10.96
N GLY A 193 -4.49 10.09 11.30
CA GLY A 193 -4.16 10.58 12.63
C GLY A 193 -2.86 11.40 12.62
N ASN A 194 -2.82 12.44 13.41
CA ASN A 194 -1.82 13.50 13.32
C ASN A 194 -0.37 12.97 13.42
N LYS A 195 -0.13 11.98 14.29
CA LYS A 195 1.21 11.39 14.41
C LYS A 195 1.62 10.66 13.14
N MET A 196 0.69 9.93 12.49
CA MET A 196 0.95 9.26 11.23
C MET A 196 1.23 10.26 10.10
N LEU A 197 0.44 11.35 10.00
CA LEU A 197 0.65 12.39 8.99
C LEU A 197 2.01 13.07 9.15
N ARG A 198 2.50 13.24 10.40
CA ARG A 198 3.86 13.71 10.65
C ARG A 198 4.93 12.72 10.16
N LEU A 199 4.77 11.42 10.40
CA LEU A 199 5.69 10.40 9.87
C LEU A 199 5.70 10.36 8.35
N MET A 200 4.53 10.50 7.72
CA MET A 200 4.41 10.63 6.27
C MET A 200 5.24 11.80 5.75
N ALA A 201 5.09 12.99 6.33
CA ALA A 201 5.87 14.16 5.94
C ALA A 201 7.38 13.99 6.17
N LYS A 202 7.79 13.23 7.17
CA LYS A 202 9.21 13.06 7.52
C LYS A 202 9.91 11.98 6.69
N TYR A 203 9.23 10.85 6.40
CA TYR A 203 9.88 9.65 5.89
C TYR A 203 9.34 9.13 4.55
N ALA A 204 8.10 9.45 4.18
CA ALA A 204 7.46 8.78 3.05
C ALA A 204 7.92 9.32 1.70
N ASP A 205 8.18 8.43 0.74
CA ASP A 205 8.26 8.75 -0.69
C ASP A 205 6.88 8.71 -1.33
N ALA A 206 5.99 7.87 -0.80
CA ALA A 206 4.58 7.80 -1.17
C ALA A 206 3.70 7.73 0.09
N ILE A 207 2.51 8.29 0.01
CA ILE A 207 1.50 8.20 1.07
C ILE A 207 0.19 7.64 0.53
N SER A 208 -0.53 6.89 1.37
CA SER A 208 -1.90 6.47 1.08
C SER A 208 -2.82 6.91 2.22
N ILE A 209 -3.73 7.86 1.93
CA ILE A 209 -4.63 8.48 2.89
C ILE A 209 -6.04 8.63 2.31
N GLY A 210 -7.00 9.00 3.14
CA GLY A 210 -8.38 9.29 2.69
C GLY A 210 -9.28 8.07 2.58
N PHE A 211 -8.88 6.92 3.13
CA PHE A 211 -9.60 5.68 3.07
C PHE A 211 -11.05 5.81 3.59
N GLY A 212 -12.03 5.89 2.66
CA GLY A 212 -13.46 5.84 2.95
C GLY A 212 -14.06 6.99 3.76
N ARG A 213 -13.36 8.14 3.90
CA ARG A 213 -13.80 9.26 4.75
C ARG A 213 -14.24 10.51 3.98
N GLY A 214 -14.27 10.46 2.65
CA GLY A 214 -14.69 11.54 1.78
C GLY A 214 -13.59 12.59 1.48
N LEU A 215 -13.91 13.48 0.54
CA LEU A 215 -12.95 14.46 -0.02
C LEU A 215 -12.53 15.54 0.98
N ASP A 216 -13.41 15.97 1.88
CA ASP A 216 -13.09 17.02 2.86
C ASP A 216 -12.11 16.54 3.94
N ASP A 217 -12.27 15.30 4.42
CA ASP A 217 -11.30 14.68 5.32
C ASP A 217 -9.95 14.48 4.62
N LEU A 218 -9.96 14.07 3.36
CA LEU A 218 -8.74 13.93 2.57
C LEU A 218 -8.04 15.27 2.38
N ARG A 219 -8.76 16.34 1.99
CA ARG A 219 -8.23 17.70 1.86
C ARG A 219 -7.54 18.14 3.15
N THR A 220 -8.24 18.03 4.27
CA THR A 220 -7.71 18.40 5.59
C THR A 220 -6.41 17.66 5.91
N LYS A 221 -6.33 16.36 5.64
CA LYS A 221 -5.12 15.58 5.90
C LYS A 221 -3.96 15.96 4.98
N LEU A 222 -4.23 16.23 3.71
CA LEU A 222 -3.20 16.70 2.76
C LEU A 222 -2.62 18.05 3.22
N GLU A 223 -3.45 18.97 3.72
CA GLU A 223 -3.01 20.23 4.27
C GLU A 223 -2.14 20.06 5.52
N ILE A 224 -2.51 19.12 6.42
CA ILE A 224 -1.69 18.80 7.61
C ILE A 224 -0.33 18.23 7.17
N VAL A 225 -0.28 17.31 6.22
CA VAL A 225 0.99 16.77 5.68
C VAL A 225 1.82 17.90 5.08
N ARG A 226 1.21 18.78 4.29
CA ARG A 226 1.89 19.95 3.70
C ARG A 226 2.49 20.86 4.78
N GLY A 227 1.74 21.15 5.84
CA GLY A 227 2.23 21.93 6.97
C GLY A 227 3.42 21.28 7.68
N HIS A 228 3.39 19.95 7.86
CA HIS A 228 4.54 19.23 8.41
C HIS A 228 5.75 19.25 7.46
N CYS A 229 5.54 19.13 6.16
CA CYS A 229 6.62 19.25 5.17
C CYS A 229 7.29 20.63 5.23
N GLN A 230 6.50 21.70 5.31
CA GLN A 230 7.02 23.08 5.49
C GLN A 230 7.87 23.21 6.77
N ALA A 231 7.38 22.68 7.89
CA ALA A 231 8.11 22.71 9.16
C ALA A 231 9.43 21.91 9.11
N LEU A 232 9.52 20.91 8.23
CA LEU A 232 10.72 20.08 8.02
C LEU A 232 11.61 20.55 6.87
N ASN A 233 11.27 21.66 6.20
CA ASN A 233 11.93 22.12 4.97
C ASN A 233 12.02 21.05 3.88
N ARG A 234 11.00 20.19 3.77
CA ARG A 234 10.89 19.14 2.77
C ARG A 234 9.88 19.52 1.70
N PRO A 235 10.22 19.48 0.40
CA PRO A 235 9.26 19.75 -0.67
C PRO A 235 8.09 18.75 -0.64
N TYR A 236 6.87 19.24 -0.44
CA TYR A 236 5.65 18.42 -0.40
C TYR A 236 5.39 17.69 -1.71
N GLU A 237 5.79 18.30 -2.82
CA GLU A 237 5.63 17.80 -4.18
C GLU A 237 6.44 16.53 -4.43
N GLN A 238 7.53 16.29 -3.70
CA GLN A 238 8.32 15.07 -3.80
C GLN A 238 7.58 13.83 -3.30
N ILE A 239 6.57 14.02 -2.47
CA ILE A 239 5.76 12.92 -1.94
C ILE A 239 4.69 12.54 -2.98
N GLN A 240 4.69 11.29 -3.43
CA GLN A 240 3.60 10.74 -4.23
C GLN A 240 2.36 10.55 -3.35
N LYS A 241 1.24 11.12 -3.74
CA LYS A 241 -0.02 11.04 -3.01
C LYS A 241 -0.92 10.01 -3.66
N THR A 242 -1.32 9.00 -2.89
CA THR A 242 -2.20 7.93 -3.35
C THR A 242 -3.41 7.78 -2.44
N THR A 243 -4.48 7.21 -2.96
CA THR A 243 -5.66 6.82 -2.17
C THR A 243 -6.26 5.54 -2.73
N LEU A 244 -6.99 4.82 -1.88
CA LEU A 244 -7.74 3.62 -2.28
C LEU A 244 -9.22 3.99 -2.48
N TYR A 245 -9.73 3.78 -3.69
CA TYR A 245 -11.15 3.86 -4.00
C TYR A 245 -11.82 2.52 -3.72
N MET A 246 -12.81 2.53 -2.81
CA MET A 246 -13.39 1.30 -2.26
C MET A 246 -14.71 0.90 -2.92
N ALA A 247 -15.45 1.87 -3.48
CA ALA A 247 -16.72 1.60 -4.11
C ALA A 247 -16.55 0.90 -5.48
N PRO A 248 -17.58 0.24 -6.01
CA PRO A 248 -17.56 -0.28 -7.36
C PRO A 248 -17.26 0.83 -8.36
N ILE A 249 -16.39 0.55 -9.32
CA ILE A 249 -15.99 1.52 -10.34
C ILE A 249 -16.72 1.31 -11.66
N ALA A 250 -17.33 0.14 -11.80
CA ALA A 250 -18.12 -0.24 -12.96
C ALA A 250 -19.45 -0.86 -12.51
N HIS A 251 -20.50 -0.62 -13.30
CA HIS A 251 -21.81 -1.19 -13.11
C HIS A 251 -22.43 -1.52 -14.48
N GLU A 252 -23.00 -2.72 -14.63
CA GLU A 252 -23.66 -3.18 -15.87
C GLU A 252 -22.84 -3.02 -17.14
N GLY A 253 -21.53 -3.25 -17.06
CA GLY A 253 -20.62 -3.17 -18.21
C GLY A 253 -20.21 -1.74 -18.62
N HIS A 254 -20.42 -0.74 -17.76
CA HIS A 254 -20.01 0.64 -17.97
C HIS A 254 -19.28 1.19 -16.75
N LEU A 255 -18.38 2.16 -16.97
CA LEU A 255 -17.79 2.91 -15.87
C LEU A 255 -18.87 3.74 -15.17
N ASP A 256 -18.87 3.72 -13.84
CA ASP A 256 -19.78 4.55 -13.05
C ASP A 256 -19.39 6.04 -13.20
N PRO A 257 -20.28 6.90 -13.74
CA PRO A 257 -19.99 8.34 -13.86
C PRO A 257 -19.65 8.99 -12.50
N ALA A 258 -20.29 8.58 -11.41
CA ALA A 258 -20.02 9.11 -10.08
C ALA A 258 -18.61 8.72 -9.59
N ALA A 259 -18.12 7.54 -9.93
CA ALA A 259 -16.75 7.13 -9.67
C ALA A 259 -15.75 8.00 -10.46
N LEU A 260 -16.03 8.29 -11.74
CA LEU A 260 -15.17 9.15 -12.54
C LEU A 260 -15.15 10.60 -12.02
N ASP A 261 -16.29 11.14 -11.59
CA ASP A 261 -16.35 12.47 -11.00
C ASP A 261 -15.59 12.53 -9.67
N TYR A 262 -15.68 11.49 -8.86
CA TYR A 262 -14.87 11.39 -7.65
C TYR A 262 -13.37 11.33 -7.96
N ILE A 263 -12.95 10.57 -8.98
CA ILE A 263 -11.55 10.49 -9.40
C ILE A 263 -11.04 11.85 -9.92
N ARG A 264 -11.86 12.61 -10.65
CA ARG A 264 -11.52 14.00 -11.05
C ARG A 264 -11.30 14.89 -9.83
N ALA A 265 -12.21 14.82 -8.85
CA ALA A 265 -12.05 15.57 -7.60
C ALA A 265 -10.80 15.16 -6.79
N LEU A 266 -10.39 13.90 -6.84
CA LEU A 266 -9.11 13.45 -6.26
C LEU A 266 -7.92 14.10 -6.97
N ALA A 267 -7.94 14.19 -8.29
CA ALA A 267 -6.86 14.84 -9.05
C ALA A 267 -6.78 16.35 -8.76
N GLU A 268 -7.91 17.03 -8.57
CA GLU A 268 -7.97 18.43 -8.13
C GLU A 268 -7.40 18.64 -6.73
N LEU A 269 -7.47 17.63 -5.86
CA LEU A 269 -6.80 17.63 -4.55
C LEU A 269 -5.31 17.31 -4.63
N GLY A 270 -4.78 16.98 -5.80
CA GLY A 270 -3.37 16.67 -6.01
C GLY A 270 -3.04 15.19 -5.75
N ILE A 271 -4.01 14.28 -5.82
CA ILE A 271 -3.75 12.83 -5.76
C ILE A 271 -3.12 12.39 -7.08
N ASP A 272 -1.96 11.77 -7.00
CA ASP A 272 -1.17 11.31 -8.15
C ASP A 272 -1.65 9.97 -8.71
N GLU A 273 -2.18 9.11 -7.81
CA GLU A 273 -2.59 7.76 -8.16
C GLU A 273 -3.80 7.32 -7.33
N VAL A 274 -4.82 6.83 -8.02
CA VAL A 274 -5.96 6.16 -7.39
C VAL A 274 -5.80 4.65 -7.53
N MET A 275 -5.81 3.94 -6.42
CA MET A 275 -5.85 2.48 -6.40
C MET A 275 -7.30 2.03 -6.42
N VAL A 276 -7.66 1.17 -7.35
CA VAL A 276 -9.01 0.59 -7.46
C VAL A 276 -8.96 -0.88 -7.07
N ARG A 277 -10.05 -1.41 -6.56
CA ARG A 277 -10.13 -2.84 -6.28
C ARG A 277 -10.22 -3.64 -7.56
N PHE A 278 -9.58 -4.80 -7.56
CA PHE A 278 -9.75 -5.79 -8.62
C PHE A 278 -11.22 -6.24 -8.62
N PRO A 279 -11.94 -6.11 -9.74
CA PRO A 279 -13.32 -6.56 -9.85
C PRO A 279 -13.40 -8.09 -9.82
N ALA A 280 -14.51 -8.61 -9.32
CA ALA A 280 -14.73 -10.04 -9.22
C ALA A 280 -14.95 -10.71 -10.59
N ASP A 281 -15.30 -9.94 -11.61
CA ASP A 281 -15.63 -10.47 -12.94
C ASP A 281 -14.64 -9.97 -14.02
N PRO A 282 -14.35 -10.82 -15.03
CA PRO A 282 -13.41 -10.48 -16.11
C PRO A 282 -13.84 -9.29 -16.96
N ALA A 283 -15.13 -9.11 -17.22
CA ALA A 283 -15.62 -8.03 -18.08
C ALA A 283 -15.36 -6.65 -17.44
N SER A 284 -15.56 -6.53 -16.14
CA SER A 284 -15.19 -5.32 -15.40
C SER A 284 -13.69 -5.05 -15.42
N PHE A 285 -12.84 -6.10 -15.43
CA PHE A 285 -11.41 -5.89 -15.56
C PHE A 285 -11.04 -5.32 -16.93
N ASP A 286 -11.60 -5.87 -18.01
CA ASP A 286 -11.35 -5.36 -19.37
C ASP A 286 -11.78 -3.89 -19.47
N LEU A 287 -12.89 -3.52 -18.84
CA LEU A 287 -13.35 -2.13 -18.79
C LEU A 287 -12.36 -1.21 -18.08
N LEU A 288 -11.77 -1.67 -16.95
CA LEU A 288 -10.73 -0.91 -16.27
C LEU A 288 -9.51 -0.69 -17.18
N ALA A 289 -9.11 -1.71 -17.92
CA ALA A 289 -7.95 -1.68 -18.80
C ALA A 289 -8.17 -0.78 -20.03
N THR A 290 -9.35 -0.87 -20.65
CA THR A 290 -9.62 -0.24 -21.97
C THR A 290 -10.24 1.15 -21.85
N GLU A 291 -10.93 1.46 -20.76
CA GLU A 291 -11.64 2.74 -20.59
C GLU A 291 -11.13 3.55 -19.40
N LEU A 292 -10.99 2.93 -18.21
CA LEU A 292 -10.61 3.69 -17.01
C LEU A 292 -9.20 4.25 -17.11
N ILE A 293 -8.21 3.39 -17.42
CA ILE A 293 -6.80 3.82 -17.46
C ILE A 293 -6.61 4.96 -18.46
N PRO A 294 -7.04 4.86 -19.74
CA PRO A 294 -6.89 5.95 -20.69
C PRO A 294 -7.64 7.23 -20.27
N THR A 295 -8.81 7.10 -19.65
CA THR A 295 -9.57 8.24 -19.16
C THR A 295 -8.84 8.95 -18.03
N VAL A 296 -8.33 8.21 -17.04
CA VAL A 296 -7.68 8.76 -15.85
C VAL A 296 -6.30 9.34 -16.17
N GLU A 297 -5.54 8.72 -17.08
CA GLU A 297 -4.22 9.22 -17.49
C GLU A 297 -4.30 10.64 -18.11
N ASN A 298 -5.42 10.98 -18.74
CA ASN A 298 -5.66 12.30 -19.31
C ASN A 298 -6.13 13.35 -18.27
N ILE A 299 -6.36 12.99 -17.03
CA ILE A 299 -6.76 13.93 -15.96
C ILE A 299 -5.50 14.61 -15.39
N PRO A 300 -5.38 15.95 -15.53
CA PRO A 300 -4.26 16.68 -14.92
C PRO A 300 -4.36 16.64 -13.40
N VAL A 301 -3.22 16.49 -12.74
CA VAL A 301 -3.13 16.51 -11.27
C VAL A 301 -2.72 17.90 -10.81
N ALA A 302 -3.48 18.48 -9.89
CA ALA A 302 -3.17 19.79 -9.35
C ALA A 302 -1.81 19.82 -8.63
N GLY A 303 -0.98 20.80 -8.93
CA GLY A 303 0.35 20.97 -8.31
C GLY A 303 1.44 20.05 -8.85
N ARG A 304 1.26 19.50 -10.05
CA ARG A 304 2.27 18.71 -10.79
C ARG A 304 2.67 19.42 -12.07
#